data_e050c9ab57e0f58d56b614eb4bccbe51
#
_entry.id   e050c9ab57e0f58d56b614eb4bccbe51
#
_cell.length_a   1.000
_cell.length_b   1.000
_cell.length_c   1.000
_cell.angle_alpha   90.00
_cell.angle_beta   90.00
_cell.angle_gamma   90.00
#
_symmetry.space_group_name_H-M   'P 1'
#
loop_
_entity.id
_entity.type
_entity.pdbx_description
1 polymer ?
#
loop_
_entity_poly.entity_id
_entity_poly.type
_entity_poly.pdbx_seq_one_letter_code
_entity_poly.pdbx_strand_id
1 'polypeptide(L)'
;MDEKYEKSIHRIGRIGILIGLAFMLGIPAVISVVFDVAPESIGHVFAVAAGLLAVFIPTNVAEVFGYTPMLGSSAYITFLTGNVTNLKIPVVVNAQTLTETAQGTDEGDTVATIGVAISSFVTTLVIIAGVILLVPLQPILTTPAVQTATTYMLPALFGGLFLSYINDDCGEYVAKNKSLTLILPMAMVLIVNLFYPLTGKEGFAVIGCMILNVICAYVLFKTGVIKMSLKPGKGQKNVTQNARASSGNK
;
A
#
# COMPACT_ATOMS: atom_id res chain seq x y z
N MET A 1 7.71 21.58 -15.80
CA MET A 1 7.85 22.22 -14.46
C MET A 1 9.11 23.06 -14.40
N ASP A 2 9.15 24.16 -13.64
CA ASP A 2 10.35 25.00 -13.50
C ASP A 2 11.44 24.21 -12.73
N GLU A 3 12.67 24.12 -13.25
CA GLU A 3 13.80 23.40 -12.67
C GLU A 3 14.09 23.83 -11.22
N LYS A 4 13.83 25.10 -10.91
CA LYS A 4 14.00 25.67 -9.57
C LYS A 4 12.94 25.12 -8.60
N TYR A 5 11.73 24.87 -9.08
CA TYR A 5 10.64 24.27 -8.30
C TYR A 5 10.94 22.80 -7.97
N GLU A 6 11.39 22.01 -8.95
CA GLU A 6 11.77 20.60 -8.73
C GLU A 6 12.91 20.45 -7.70
N LYS A 7 13.96 21.28 -7.81
CA LYS A 7 15.06 21.30 -6.83
C LYS A 7 14.56 21.62 -5.42
N SER A 8 13.59 22.54 -5.30
CA SER A 8 12.99 22.89 -4.02
C SER A 8 12.20 21.74 -3.42
N ILE A 9 11.35 21.06 -4.18
CA ILE A 9 10.57 19.90 -3.76
C ILE A 9 11.49 18.77 -3.26
N HIS A 10 12.50 18.42 -4.06
CA HIS A 10 13.45 17.37 -3.67
C HIS A 10 14.23 17.73 -2.40
N ARG A 11 14.59 18.99 -2.21
CA ARG A 11 15.27 19.45 -0.99
C ARG A 11 14.37 19.35 0.23
N ILE A 12 13.16 19.91 0.14
CA ILE A 12 12.19 19.89 1.25
C ILE A 12 11.76 18.46 1.55
N GLY A 13 11.50 17.65 0.53
CA GLY A 13 11.11 16.25 0.69
C GLY A 13 12.17 15.42 1.40
N ARG A 14 13.44 15.55 1.03
CA ARG A 14 14.55 14.85 1.72
C ARG A 14 14.69 15.28 3.17
N ILE A 15 14.59 16.58 3.45
CA ILE A 15 14.63 17.10 4.83
C ILE A 15 13.45 16.54 5.63
N GLY A 16 12.25 16.57 5.07
CA GLY A 16 11.05 16.02 5.70
C GLY A 16 11.18 14.53 6.05
N ILE A 17 11.70 13.73 5.12
CA ILE A 17 11.95 12.29 5.36
C ILE A 17 12.99 12.10 6.46
N LEU A 18 14.10 12.86 6.47
CA LEU A 18 15.13 12.75 7.51
C LEU A 18 14.57 13.10 8.89
N ILE A 19 13.78 14.17 8.98
CA ILE A 19 13.11 14.56 10.24
C ILE A 19 12.13 13.45 10.67
N GLY A 20 11.29 12.95 9.77
CA GLY A 20 10.35 11.86 10.05
C GLY A 20 11.07 10.60 10.52
N LEU A 21 12.17 10.22 9.86
CA LEU A 21 12.99 9.07 10.25
C LEU A 21 13.61 9.27 11.65
N ALA A 22 14.08 10.48 11.95
CA ALA A 22 14.63 10.82 13.28
C ALA A 22 13.57 10.64 14.39
N PHE A 23 12.33 11.05 14.15
CA PHE A 23 11.23 10.81 15.09
C PHE A 23 10.86 9.32 15.19
N MET A 24 10.74 8.63 14.07
CA MET A 24 10.37 7.20 14.02
C MET A 24 11.38 6.31 14.76
N LEU A 25 12.67 6.61 14.67
CA LEU A 25 13.73 5.87 15.37
C LEU A 25 13.98 6.45 16.76
N GLY A 26 13.89 7.76 16.93
CA GLY A 26 14.19 8.45 18.17
C GLY A 26 13.17 8.16 19.28
N ILE A 27 11.88 8.14 18.97
CA ILE A 27 10.84 7.87 19.99
C ILE A 27 11.01 6.49 20.63
N PRO A 28 11.11 5.39 19.89
CA PRO A 28 11.36 4.06 20.47
C PRO A 28 12.71 4.00 21.23
N ALA A 29 13.76 4.66 20.73
CA ALA A 29 15.05 4.70 21.39
C ALA A 29 14.97 5.41 22.76
N VAL A 30 14.29 6.55 22.82
CA VAL A 30 14.05 7.27 24.09
C VAL A 30 13.24 6.43 25.07
N ILE A 31 12.17 5.78 24.59
CA ILE A 31 11.35 4.88 25.42
C ILE A 31 12.20 3.75 25.96
N SER A 32 13.04 3.12 25.15
CA SER A 32 13.93 2.03 25.58
C SER A 32 14.89 2.46 26.69
N VAL A 33 15.42 3.68 26.60
CA VAL A 33 16.33 4.22 27.61
C VAL A 33 15.58 4.61 28.90
N VAL A 34 14.42 5.27 28.76
CA VAL A 34 13.66 5.77 29.94
C VAL A 34 13.08 4.63 30.78
N PHE A 35 12.64 3.55 30.12
CA PHE A 35 12.05 2.39 30.80
C PHE A 35 13.01 1.23 31.04
N ASP A 36 14.30 1.41 30.71
CA ASP A 36 15.34 0.39 30.87
C ASP A 36 15.00 -0.95 30.17
N VAL A 37 14.37 -0.85 29.00
CA VAL A 37 13.98 -2.00 28.16
C VAL A 37 14.84 -2.09 26.89
N ALA A 38 16.11 -1.69 27.00
CA ALA A 38 17.04 -1.76 25.89
C ALA A 38 17.27 -3.23 25.47
N PRO A 39 17.38 -3.51 24.17
CA PRO A 39 17.66 -4.87 23.70
C PRO A 39 19.05 -5.32 24.14
N GLU A 40 19.20 -6.60 24.47
CA GLU A 40 20.46 -7.19 24.94
C GLU A 40 21.61 -7.02 23.93
N SER A 41 21.28 -7.10 22.64
CA SER A 41 22.25 -6.87 21.57
C SER A 41 21.55 -6.47 20.26
N ILE A 42 22.29 -5.76 19.39
CA ILE A 42 21.82 -5.42 18.04
C ILE A 42 21.55 -6.70 17.24
N GLY A 43 22.36 -7.75 17.41
CA GLY A 43 22.15 -9.04 16.75
C GLY A 43 20.82 -9.69 17.12
N HIS A 44 20.40 -9.59 18.39
CA HIS A 44 19.10 -10.08 18.85
C HIS A 44 17.94 -9.32 18.19
N VAL A 45 18.05 -7.99 18.06
CA VAL A 45 17.05 -7.17 17.35
C VAL A 45 16.87 -7.64 15.91
N PHE A 46 17.96 -7.83 15.17
CA PHE A 46 17.89 -8.31 13.79
C PHE A 46 17.33 -9.76 13.71
N ALA A 47 17.68 -10.62 14.62
CA ALA A 47 17.14 -12.00 14.64
C ALA A 47 15.62 -12.02 14.83
N VAL A 48 15.10 -11.21 15.77
CA VAL A 48 13.65 -11.08 16.03
C VAL A 48 12.95 -10.37 14.87
N ALA A 49 13.56 -9.32 14.30
CA ALA A 49 13.00 -8.57 13.19
C ALA A 49 13.11 -9.29 11.83
N ALA A 50 13.93 -10.33 11.70
CA ALA A 50 14.23 -10.97 10.42
C ALA A 50 12.97 -11.39 9.63
N GLY A 51 11.98 -11.98 10.30
CA GLY A 51 10.72 -12.37 9.67
C GLY A 51 9.92 -11.19 9.12
N LEU A 52 9.87 -10.08 9.87
CA LEU A 52 9.20 -8.86 9.44
C LEU A 52 9.96 -8.18 8.29
N LEU A 53 11.27 -8.05 8.42
CA LEU A 53 12.11 -7.43 7.39
C LEU A 53 12.04 -8.20 6.06
N ALA A 54 11.99 -9.51 6.12
CA ALA A 54 11.85 -10.37 4.95
C ALA A 54 10.56 -10.12 4.15
N VAL A 55 9.48 -9.72 4.82
CA VAL A 55 8.20 -9.36 4.17
C VAL A 55 8.20 -7.90 3.75
N PHE A 56 8.55 -7.01 4.65
CA PHE A 56 8.38 -5.57 4.42
C PHE A 56 9.39 -4.98 3.44
N ILE A 57 10.64 -5.46 3.39
CA ILE A 57 11.64 -4.92 2.47
C ILE A 57 11.23 -5.11 1.00
N PRO A 58 10.92 -6.34 0.52
CA PRO A 58 10.51 -6.53 -0.87
C PRO A 58 9.20 -5.79 -1.20
N THR A 59 8.24 -5.78 -0.28
CA THR A 59 6.95 -5.10 -0.47
C THR A 59 7.14 -3.59 -0.61
N ASN A 60 7.90 -2.97 0.29
CA ASN A 60 8.18 -1.54 0.23
C ASN A 60 8.97 -1.15 -1.03
N VAL A 61 9.94 -1.97 -1.43
CA VAL A 61 10.67 -1.75 -2.68
C VAL A 61 9.70 -1.77 -3.87
N ALA A 62 8.81 -2.77 -3.95
CA ALA A 62 7.81 -2.86 -5.00
C ALA A 62 6.83 -1.67 -4.98
N GLU A 63 6.38 -1.23 -3.80
CA GLU A 63 5.51 -0.07 -3.65
C GLU A 63 6.19 1.22 -4.12
N VAL A 64 7.44 1.45 -3.74
CA VAL A 64 8.18 2.65 -4.16
C VAL A 64 8.30 2.69 -5.67
N PHE A 65 8.74 1.60 -6.32
CA PHE A 65 8.86 1.55 -7.78
C PHE A 65 7.50 1.61 -8.49
N GLY A 66 6.47 0.97 -7.95
CA GLY A 66 5.15 0.93 -8.56
C GLY A 66 4.37 2.23 -8.45
N TYR A 67 4.48 2.94 -7.33
CA TYR A 67 3.63 4.10 -7.07
C TYR A 67 4.30 5.45 -7.28
N THR A 68 5.64 5.54 -7.28
CA THR A 68 6.34 6.81 -7.53
C THR A 68 5.93 7.48 -8.85
N PRO A 69 5.76 6.77 -9.98
CA PRO A 69 5.30 7.40 -11.22
C PRO A 69 3.90 8.01 -11.14
N MET A 70 3.04 7.47 -10.29
CA MET A 70 1.67 7.97 -10.08
C MET A 70 1.62 9.14 -9.10
N LEU A 71 2.50 9.13 -8.12
CA LEU A 71 2.56 10.09 -7.01
C LEU A 71 3.37 11.33 -7.36
N GLY A 72 4.32 11.21 -8.28
CA GLY A 72 5.22 12.31 -8.63
C GLY A 72 5.90 12.93 -7.42
N SER A 73 5.87 14.23 -7.31
CA SER A 73 6.45 15.00 -6.21
C SER A 73 5.81 14.73 -4.85
N SER A 74 4.55 14.27 -4.82
CA SER A 74 3.86 13.89 -3.58
C SER A 74 4.37 12.59 -2.95
N ALA A 75 5.23 11.82 -3.64
CA ALA A 75 5.79 10.57 -3.14
C ALA A 75 6.48 10.73 -1.78
N TYR A 76 7.21 11.82 -1.56
CA TYR A 76 7.89 12.10 -0.30
C TYR A 76 6.95 12.10 0.90
N ILE A 77 5.86 12.87 0.82
CA ILE A 77 4.88 12.96 1.91
C ILE A 77 4.05 11.68 2.01
N THR A 78 3.77 11.04 0.89
CA THR A 78 3.01 9.80 0.83
C THR A 78 3.71 8.67 1.58
N PHE A 79 4.99 8.41 1.28
CA PHE A 79 5.75 7.35 1.94
C PHE A 79 6.07 7.70 3.40
N LEU A 80 6.21 8.98 3.75
CA LEU A 80 6.41 9.40 5.12
C LEU A 80 5.17 9.21 6.00
N THR A 81 3.99 9.56 5.48
CA THR A 81 2.72 9.49 6.22
C THR A 81 2.07 8.12 6.18
N GLY A 82 2.50 7.25 5.26
CA GLY A 82 2.00 5.88 5.13
C GLY A 82 0.58 5.77 4.57
N ASN A 83 0.00 4.58 4.69
CA ASN A 83 -1.30 4.21 4.15
C ASN A 83 -1.41 4.48 2.64
N VAL A 84 -0.34 4.10 1.92
CA VAL A 84 -0.14 4.42 0.51
C VAL A 84 -1.25 3.79 -0.34
N THR A 85 -1.32 2.47 -0.34
CA THR A 85 -2.17 1.66 -1.21
C THR A 85 -3.67 1.86 -0.95
N ASN A 86 -4.06 1.92 0.33
CA ASN A 86 -5.48 1.93 0.69
C ASN A 86 -6.11 3.34 0.70
N LEU A 87 -5.30 4.38 0.86
CA LEU A 87 -5.81 5.75 1.00
C LEU A 87 -5.22 6.71 -0.03
N LYS A 88 -3.90 6.81 -0.12
CA LYS A 88 -3.24 7.83 -0.94
C LYS A 88 -3.42 7.59 -2.43
N ILE A 89 -3.17 6.36 -2.89
CA ILE A 89 -3.35 6.00 -4.31
C ILE A 89 -4.79 6.20 -4.79
N PRO A 90 -5.84 5.71 -4.09
CA PRO A 90 -7.22 5.98 -4.46
C PRO A 90 -7.55 7.47 -4.52
N VAL A 91 -7.04 8.29 -3.61
CA VAL A 91 -7.25 9.74 -3.62
C VAL A 91 -6.61 10.37 -4.85
N VAL A 92 -5.36 10.02 -5.18
CA VAL A 92 -4.66 10.53 -6.36
C VAL A 92 -5.40 10.15 -7.64
N VAL A 93 -5.75 8.87 -7.80
CA VAL A 93 -6.45 8.38 -8.99
C VAL A 93 -7.82 9.05 -9.15
N ASN A 94 -8.57 9.21 -8.07
CA ASN A 94 -9.86 9.90 -8.11
C ASN A 94 -9.71 11.39 -8.44
N ALA A 95 -8.74 12.07 -7.83
CA ALA A 95 -8.48 13.48 -8.11
C ALA A 95 -8.08 13.71 -9.57
N GLN A 96 -7.15 12.92 -10.10
CA GLN A 96 -6.73 12.99 -11.51
C GLN A 96 -7.87 12.64 -12.46
N THR A 97 -8.74 11.69 -12.09
CA THR A 97 -9.91 11.33 -12.90
C THR A 97 -10.94 12.46 -12.93
N LEU A 98 -11.19 13.13 -11.80
CA LEU A 98 -12.14 14.25 -11.70
C LEU A 98 -11.66 15.50 -12.45
N THR A 99 -10.35 15.72 -12.48
CA THR A 99 -9.72 16.88 -13.17
C THR A 99 -9.33 16.56 -14.62
N GLU A 100 -9.56 15.31 -15.07
CA GLU A 100 -9.19 14.84 -16.42
C GLU A 100 -7.69 15.00 -16.71
N THR A 101 -6.84 14.99 -15.68
CA THR A 101 -5.38 15.10 -15.82
C THR A 101 -4.74 13.71 -15.96
N ALA A 102 -3.67 13.63 -16.76
CA ALA A 102 -2.94 12.38 -16.97
C ALA A 102 -1.81 12.22 -15.95
N GLN A 103 -1.54 10.96 -15.57
CA GLN A 103 -0.40 10.63 -14.72
C GLN A 103 0.92 10.96 -15.43
N GLY A 104 1.91 11.47 -14.68
CA GLY A 104 3.22 11.83 -15.21
C GLY A 104 3.26 13.16 -15.97
N THR A 105 2.16 13.93 -16.00
CA THR A 105 2.14 15.31 -16.51
C THR A 105 2.31 16.31 -15.36
N ASP A 106 2.71 17.53 -15.66
CA ASP A 106 2.87 18.61 -14.66
C ASP A 106 1.56 18.93 -13.93
N GLU A 107 0.44 18.93 -14.67
CA GLU A 107 -0.90 19.11 -14.10
C GLU A 107 -1.28 17.91 -13.20
N GLY A 108 -1.03 16.69 -13.68
CA GLY A 108 -1.31 15.47 -12.93
C GLY A 108 -0.50 15.38 -11.64
N ASP A 109 0.75 15.81 -11.64
CA ASP A 109 1.61 15.87 -10.45
C ASP A 109 1.10 16.93 -9.45
N THR A 110 0.68 18.07 -9.92
CA THR A 110 0.08 19.12 -9.07
C THR A 110 -1.19 18.63 -8.40
N VAL A 111 -2.09 18.00 -9.15
CA VAL A 111 -3.34 17.42 -8.64
C VAL A 111 -3.07 16.31 -7.63
N ALA A 112 -2.12 15.42 -7.92
CA ALA A 112 -1.69 14.36 -7.00
C ALA A 112 -1.17 14.96 -5.68
N THR A 113 -0.33 15.99 -5.76
CA THR A 113 0.24 16.66 -4.59
C THR A 113 -0.83 17.29 -3.71
N ILE A 114 -1.80 18.00 -4.30
CA ILE A 114 -2.92 18.61 -3.56
C ILE A 114 -3.77 17.49 -2.92
N GLY A 115 -4.12 16.44 -3.66
CA GLY A 115 -4.92 15.32 -3.16
C GLY A 115 -4.25 14.61 -1.97
N VAL A 116 -2.95 14.33 -2.08
CA VAL A 116 -2.18 13.71 -0.99
C VAL A 116 -2.06 14.63 0.21
N ALA A 117 -1.84 15.94 0.02
CA ALA A 117 -1.74 16.90 1.11
C ALA A 117 -3.06 16.98 1.90
N ILE A 118 -4.19 17.12 1.21
CA ILE A 118 -5.53 17.14 1.84
C ILE A 118 -5.80 15.81 2.57
N SER A 119 -5.54 14.69 1.91
CA SER A 119 -5.71 13.36 2.51
C SER A 119 -4.86 13.18 3.78
N SER A 120 -3.61 13.64 3.76
CA SER A 120 -2.71 13.57 4.91
C SER A 120 -3.21 14.43 6.07
N PHE A 121 -3.68 15.64 5.76
CA PHE A 121 -4.25 16.56 6.76
C PHE A 121 -5.50 15.96 7.43
N VAL A 122 -6.46 15.47 6.63
CA VAL A 122 -7.69 14.85 7.14
C VAL A 122 -7.36 13.62 7.99
N THR A 123 -6.46 12.76 7.52
CA THR A 123 -6.03 11.57 8.27
C THR A 123 -5.42 11.95 9.62
N THR A 124 -4.57 12.98 9.64
CA THR A 124 -3.96 13.47 10.89
C THR A 124 -5.02 14.00 11.86
N LEU A 125 -6.00 14.75 11.38
CA LEU A 125 -7.11 15.22 12.22
C LEU A 125 -7.93 14.07 12.81
N VAL A 126 -8.21 13.03 12.00
CA VAL A 126 -8.93 11.83 12.48
C VAL A 126 -8.12 11.09 13.55
N ILE A 127 -6.80 10.98 13.38
CA ILE A 127 -5.91 10.35 14.36
C ILE A 127 -5.91 11.17 15.66
N ILE A 128 -5.77 12.49 15.59
CA ILE A 128 -5.79 13.37 16.75
C ILE A 128 -7.14 13.24 17.49
N ALA A 129 -8.25 13.28 16.77
CA ALA A 129 -9.58 13.07 17.34
C ALA A 129 -9.69 11.69 18.02
N GLY A 130 -9.17 10.64 17.37
CA GLY A 130 -9.12 9.28 17.93
C GLY A 130 -8.31 9.22 19.23
N VAL A 131 -7.16 9.87 19.29
CA VAL A 131 -6.33 9.92 20.51
C VAL A 131 -7.05 10.66 21.65
N ILE A 132 -7.70 11.79 21.36
CA ILE A 132 -8.47 12.54 22.36
C ILE A 132 -9.65 11.71 22.88
N LEU A 133 -10.32 10.98 21.99
CA LEU A 133 -11.46 10.12 22.33
C LEU A 133 -11.03 8.81 23.04
N LEU A 134 -9.76 8.42 22.95
CA LEU A 134 -9.26 7.17 23.55
C LEU A 134 -9.53 7.13 25.06
N VAL A 135 -9.23 8.23 25.77
CA VAL A 135 -9.39 8.31 27.23
C VAL A 135 -10.86 8.14 27.66
N PRO A 136 -11.84 8.91 27.15
CA PRO A 136 -13.24 8.72 27.51
C PRO A 136 -13.83 7.39 27.01
N LEU A 137 -13.31 6.81 25.93
CA LEU A 137 -13.77 5.52 25.41
C LEU A 137 -13.11 4.31 26.08
N GLN A 138 -12.07 4.51 26.86
CA GLN A 138 -11.34 3.42 27.52
C GLN A 138 -12.24 2.45 28.29
N PRO A 139 -13.26 2.88 29.10
CA PRO A 139 -14.13 1.94 29.76
C PRO A 139 -14.93 1.04 28.83
N ILE A 140 -15.27 1.53 27.64
CA ILE A 140 -15.99 0.76 26.62
C ILE A 140 -15.01 -0.18 25.91
N LEU A 141 -13.81 0.29 25.56
CA LEU A 141 -12.77 -0.50 24.88
C LEU A 141 -12.27 -1.67 25.73
N THR A 142 -12.31 -1.54 27.04
CA THR A 142 -11.89 -2.61 27.98
C THR A 142 -12.99 -3.62 28.27
N THR A 143 -14.22 -3.45 27.75
CA THR A 143 -15.28 -4.45 27.92
C THR A 143 -14.91 -5.77 27.22
N PRO A 144 -15.23 -6.95 27.81
CA PRO A 144 -14.89 -8.24 27.21
C PRO A 144 -15.42 -8.43 25.79
N ALA A 145 -16.60 -7.90 25.50
CA ALA A 145 -17.21 -7.97 24.16
C ALA A 145 -16.37 -7.23 23.11
N VAL A 146 -15.90 -6.01 23.43
CA VAL A 146 -15.07 -5.20 22.53
C VAL A 146 -13.69 -5.81 22.39
N GLN A 147 -13.08 -6.29 23.47
CA GLN A 147 -11.80 -6.98 23.42
C GLN A 147 -11.87 -8.22 22.51
N THR A 148 -12.90 -9.04 22.67
CA THR A 148 -13.12 -10.19 21.78
C THR A 148 -13.32 -9.76 20.33
N ALA A 149 -14.11 -8.72 20.06
CA ALA A 149 -14.29 -8.20 18.70
C ALA A 149 -12.97 -7.69 18.09
N THR A 150 -12.11 -7.05 18.91
CA THR A 150 -10.81 -6.52 18.46
C THR A 150 -9.87 -7.65 18.02
N THR A 151 -9.93 -8.85 18.59
CA THR A 151 -9.10 -9.99 18.17
C THR A 151 -9.41 -10.42 16.74
N TYR A 152 -10.63 -10.18 16.23
CA TYR A 152 -11.03 -10.49 14.86
C TYR A 152 -10.78 -9.36 13.87
N MET A 153 -10.36 -8.17 14.34
CA MET A 153 -10.18 -7.00 13.48
C MET A 153 -9.09 -7.24 12.41
N LEU A 154 -7.93 -7.77 12.80
CA LEU A 154 -6.85 -8.08 11.85
C LEU A 154 -7.26 -9.14 10.82
N PRO A 155 -7.81 -10.30 11.22
CA PRO A 155 -8.33 -11.27 10.25
C PRO A 155 -9.38 -10.68 9.30
N ALA A 156 -10.26 -9.80 9.78
CA ALA A 156 -11.28 -9.15 8.95
C ALA A 156 -10.66 -8.18 7.94
N LEU A 157 -9.67 -7.37 8.34
CA LEU A 157 -8.93 -6.48 7.45
C LEU A 157 -8.21 -7.27 6.35
N PHE A 158 -7.48 -8.31 6.72
CA PHE A 158 -6.80 -9.17 5.74
C PHE A 158 -7.78 -9.91 4.84
N GLY A 159 -8.93 -10.34 5.35
CA GLY A 159 -9.99 -10.93 4.56
C GLY A 159 -10.54 -9.94 3.51
N GLY A 160 -10.76 -8.68 3.89
CA GLY A 160 -11.18 -7.63 2.97
C GLY A 160 -10.15 -7.35 1.86
N LEU A 161 -8.85 -7.27 2.21
CA LEU A 161 -7.76 -7.13 1.25
C LEU A 161 -7.66 -8.34 0.32
N PHE A 162 -7.85 -9.55 0.85
CA PHE A 162 -7.84 -10.78 0.09
C PHE A 162 -8.97 -10.82 -0.96
N LEU A 163 -10.17 -10.37 -0.60
CA LEU A 163 -11.29 -10.25 -1.55
C LEU A 163 -10.96 -9.30 -2.70
N SER A 164 -10.32 -8.17 -2.42
CA SER A 164 -9.85 -7.24 -3.46
C SER A 164 -8.82 -7.88 -4.38
N TYR A 165 -8.00 -8.78 -3.85
CA TYR A 165 -7.00 -9.50 -4.64
C TYR A 165 -7.62 -10.59 -5.54
N ILE A 166 -8.72 -11.21 -5.13
CA ILE A 166 -9.45 -12.20 -5.95
C ILE A 166 -10.15 -11.56 -7.14
N ASN A 167 -10.57 -10.29 -7.02
CA ASN A 167 -11.23 -9.57 -8.11
C ASN A 167 -10.28 -9.48 -9.32
N ASP A 168 -10.79 -9.77 -10.51
CA ASP A 168 -10.04 -9.76 -11.78
C ASP A 168 -9.51 -8.38 -12.17
N ASP A 169 -9.98 -7.30 -11.54
CA ASP A 169 -9.55 -5.93 -11.79
C ASP A 169 -8.13 -5.67 -11.27
N CYS A 170 -7.24 -5.24 -12.18
CA CYS A 170 -5.86 -4.85 -11.90
C CYS A 170 -5.60 -3.43 -12.44
N GLY A 171 -6.23 -2.42 -11.87
CA GLY A 171 -6.10 -1.04 -12.34
C GLY A 171 -6.59 -0.86 -13.78
N GLU A 172 -5.68 -0.61 -14.72
CA GLU A 172 -5.99 -0.45 -16.16
C GLU A 172 -6.20 -1.77 -16.89
N TYR A 173 -5.82 -2.89 -16.28
CA TYR A 173 -5.93 -4.22 -16.87
C TYR A 173 -6.98 -5.05 -16.14
N VAL A 174 -7.59 -5.96 -16.88
CA VAL A 174 -8.41 -7.05 -16.34
C VAL A 174 -7.62 -8.35 -16.54
N ALA A 175 -7.28 -9.00 -15.43
CA ALA A 175 -6.56 -10.28 -15.44
C ALA A 175 -7.53 -11.41 -15.05
N LYS A 176 -8.21 -11.97 -16.03
CA LYS A 176 -9.16 -13.09 -15.80
C LYS A 176 -8.42 -14.30 -15.25
N ASN A 177 -9.04 -14.95 -14.26
CA ASN A 177 -8.53 -16.15 -13.60
C ASN A 177 -7.23 -15.96 -12.79
N LYS A 178 -6.88 -14.72 -12.42
CA LYS A 178 -5.66 -14.50 -11.60
C LYS A 178 -5.74 -15.17 -10.23
N SER A 179 -6.95 -15.34 -9.69
CA SER A 179 -7.18 -16.03 -8.40
C SER A 179 -6.64 -17.46 -8.36
N LEU A 180 -6.48 -18.11 -9.51
CA LEU A 180 -5.88 -19.45 -9.59
C LEU A 180 -4.41 -19.48 -9.11
N THR A 181 -3.72 -18.34 -9.17
CA THR A 181 -2.33 -18.23 -8.68
C THR A 181 -2.22 -18.44 -7.17
N LEU A 182 -3.32 -18.24 -6.43
CA LEU A 182 -3.36 -18.37 -4.97
C LEU A 182 -3.47 -19.81 -4.50
N ILE A 183 -3.97 -20.72 -5.35
CA ILE A 183 -4.25 -22.12 -4.96
C ILE A 183 -2.98 -22.81 -4.50
N LEU A 184 -1.90 -22.68 -5.27
CA LEU A 184 -0.64 -23.38 -4.99
C LEU A 184 0.06 -22.85 -3.71
N PRO A 185 0.23 -21.52 -3.50
CA PRO A 185 0.74 -20.99 -2.24
C PRO A 185 -0.13 -21.35 -1.03
N MET A 186 -1.45 -21.30 -1.15
CA MET A 186 -2.34 -21.69 -0.06
C MET A 186 -2.20 -23.17 0.30
N ALA A 187 -2.17 -24.04 -0.70
CA ALA A 187 -1.94 -25.49 -0.46
C ALA A 187 -0.58 -25.72 0.20
N MET A 188 0.47 -25.02 -0.22
CA MET A 188 1.79 -25.12 0.40
C MET A 188 1.75 -24.73 1.88
N VAL A 189 1.14 -23.59 2.21
CA VAL A 189 1.05 -23.11 3.61
C VAL A 189 0.28 -24.11 4.48
N LEU A 190 -0.84 -24.61 3.97
CA LEU A 190 -1.66 -25.59 4.71
C LEU A 190 -0.88 -26.89 4.95
N ILE A 191 -0.20 -27.42 3.94
CA ILE A 191 0.60 -28.64 4.05
C ILE A 191 1.77 -28.43 5.02
N VAL A 192 2.52 -27.33 4.85
CA VAL A 192 3.67 -27.05 5.71
C VAL A 192 3.22 -26.85 7.16
N ASN A 193 2.14 -26.09 7.40
CA ASN A 193 1.64 -25.87 8.75
C ASN A 193 1.12 -27.13 9.44
N LEU A 194 0.67 -28.13 8.65
CA LEU A 194 0.23 -29.43 9.19
C LEU A 194 1.40 -30.26 9.76
N PHE A 195 2.57 -30.22 9.09
CA PHE A 195 3.75 -30.96 9.50
C PHE A 195 4.70 -30.17 10.39
N TYR A 196 4.70 -28.83 10.24
CA TYR A 196 5.59 -27.92 10.94
C TYR A 196 4.87 -26.61 11.29
N PRO A 197 4.58 -26.36 12.57
CA PRO A 197 3.88 -25.15 12.97
C PRO A 197 4.72 -23.92 12.57
N LEU A 198 4.11 -23.04 11.80
CA LEU A 198 4.76 -21.82 11.27
C LEU A 198 4.83 -20.69 12.28
N THR A 199 4.34 -20.87 13.50
CA THR A 199 4.31 -19.84 14.55
C THR A 199 5.72 -19.27 14.80
N GLY A 200 5.88 -17.95 14.64
CA GLY A 200 7.15 -17.25 14.76
C GLY A 200 8.07 -17.35 13.52
N LYS A 201 7.65 -18.04 12.46
CA LYS A 201 8.39 -18.19 11.20
C LYS A 201 7.56 -17.77 9.99
N GLU A 202 6.50 -17.03 10.22
CA GLU A 202 5.53 -16.60 9.19
C GLU A 202 6.22 -15.82 8.06
N GLY A 203 7.23 -14.99 8.39
CA GLY A 203 7.97 -14.21 7.40
C GLY A 203 8.67 -15.05 6.34
N PHE A 204 9.25 -16.21 6.74
CA PHE A 204 9.89 -17.12 5.78
C PHE A 204 8.85 -17.83 4.90
N ALA A 205 7.69 -18.19 5.49
CA ALA A 205 6.59 -18.76 4.74
C ALA A 205 6.06 -17.77 3.68
N VAL A 206 5.96 -16.48 4.01
CA VAL A 206 5.54 -15.45 3.07
C VAL A 206 6.52 -15.30 1.91
N ILE A 207 7.83 -15.33 2.16
CA ILE A 207 8.82 -15.28 1.06
C ILE A 207 8.66 -16.50 0.15
N GLY A 208 8.53 -17.70 0.71
CA GLY A 208 8.28 -18.91 -0.06
C GLY A 208 7.01 -18.80 -0.91
N CYS A 209 5.92 -18.32 -0.32
CA CYS A 209 4.67 -18.07 -1.03
C CYS A 209 4.81 -17.04 -2.14
N MET A 210 5.58 -15.97 -1.91
CA MET A 210 5.79 -14.92 -2.88
C MET A 210 6.52 -15.44 -4.13
N ILE A 211 7.61 -16.19 -3.95
CA ILE A 211 8.33 -16.82 -5.04
C ILE A 211 7.43 -17.81 -5.80
N LEU A 212 6.72 -18.66 -5.05
CA LEU A 212 5.82 -19.67 -5.62
C LEU A 212 4.68 -19.03 -6.40
N ASN A 213 4.11 -17.91 -5.89
CA ASN A 213 3.04 -17.17 -6.55
C ASN A 213 3.52 -16.55 -7.87
N VAL A 214 4.74 -15.97 -7.90
CA VAL A 214 5.33 -15.42 -9.13
C VAL A 214 5.55 -16.52 -10.17
N ILE A 215 6.10 -17.66 -9.77
CA ILE A 215 6.29 -18.81 -10.66
C ILE A 215 4.95 -19.31 -11.19
N CYS A 216 3.96 -19.49 -10.31
CA CYS A 216 2.62 -19.94 -10.68
C CYS A 216 1.94 -18.96 -11.64
N ALA A 217 2.02 -17.66 -11.37
CA ALA A 217 1.49 -16.62 -12.25
C ALA A 217 2.14 -16.65 -13.65
N TYR A 218 3.48 -16.78 -13.69
CA TYR A 218 4.21 -16.89 -14.95
C TYR A 218 3.80 -18.13 -15.75
N VAL A 219 3.70 -19.29 -15.10
CA VAL A 219 3.30 -20.53 -15.76
C VAL A 219 1.86 -20.43 -16.28
N LEU A 220 0.92 -19.96 -15.45
CA LEU A 220 -0.49 -19.81 -15.83
C LEU A 220 -0.68 -18.75 -16.93
N PHE A 221 0.14 -17.72 -16.95
CA PHE A 221 0.14 -16.74 -18.04
C PHE A 221 0.67 -17.37 -19.34
N LYS A 222 1.78 -18.09 -19.29
CA LYS A 222 2.39 -18.75 -20.45
C LYS A 222 1.51 -19.86 -21.03
N THR A 223 0.74 -20.57 -20.18
CA THR A 223 -0.23 -21.59 -20.62
C THR A 223 -1.55 -20.99 -21.13
N GLY A 224 -1.72 -19.66 -21.08
CA GLY A 224 -2.89 -18.97 -21.57
C GLY A 224 -4.15 -19.09 -20.66
N VAL A 225 -3.99 -19.62 -19.46
CA VAL A 225 -5.07 -19.71 -18.45
C VAL A 225 -5.42 -18.34 -17.92
N ILE A 226 -4.40 -17.51 -17.64
CA ILE A 226 -4.57 -16.11 -17.27
C ILE A 226 -4.57 -15.28 -18.56
N LYS A 227 -5.66 -14.56 -18.79
CA LYS A 227 -5.81 -13.66 -19.94
C LYS A 227 -5.82 -12.23 -19.44
N MET A 228 -4.82 -11.44 -19.90
CA MET A 228 -4.77 -10.00 -19.64
C MET A 228 -5.45 -9.26 -20.80
N SER A 229 -6.36 -8.35 -20.47
CA SER A 229 -6.99 -7.42 -21.40
C SER A 229 -6.96 -6.02 -20.82
N LEU A 230 -6.74 -5.01 -21.65
CA LEU A 230 -6.89 -3.61 -21.25
C LEU A 230 -8.36 -3.33 -20.95
N LYS A 231 -8.62 -2.65 -19.84
CA LYS A 231 -9.95 -2.10 -19.57
C LYS A 231 -10.26 -1.08 -20.66
N PRO A 232 -11.43 -1.13 -21.32
CA PRO A 232 -11.84 -0.07 -22.25
C PRO A 232 -11.92 1.25 -21.46
N GLY A 233 -10.88 2.06 -21.57
CA GLY A 233 -10.74 3.31 -20.84
C GLY A 233 -11.85 4.29 -21.22
N LYS A 234 -12.29 5.14 -20.29
CA LYS A 234 -13.21 6.25 -20.56
C LYS A 234 -12.69 7.17 -21.68
N GLY A 235 -11.37 7.26 -21.87
CA GLY A 235 -10.75 8.02 -22.97
C GLY A 235 -11.09 7.52 -24.39
N GLN A 236 -11.31 6.23 -24.58
CA GLN A 236 -11.71 5.71 -25.89
C GLN A 236 -13.15 6.08 -26.25
N LYS A 237 -14.04 6.29 -25.27
CA LYS A 237 -15.40 6.80 -25.52
C LYS A 237 -15.37 8.24 -26.03
N ASN A 238 -14.49 9.08 -25.52
CA ASN A 238 -14.39 10.48 -25.93
C ASN A 238 -13.78 10.62 -27.34
N VAL A 239 -12.78 9.80 -27.68
CA VAL A 239 -12.18 9.80 -29.03
C VAL A 239 -13.20 9.31 -30.07
N THR A 240 -13.97 8.28 -29.76
CA THR A 240 -15.01 7.74 -30.67
C THR A 240 -16.21 8.71 -30.77
N GLN A 241 -16.54 9.42 -29.70
CA GLN A 241 -17.61 10.40 -29.68
C GLN A 241 -17.22 11.69 -30.43
N ASN A 242 -16.00 12.15 -30.27
CA ASN A 242 -15.45 13.28 -31.02
C ASN A 242 -15.24 12.96 -32.51
N ALA A 243 -14.82 11.75 -32.84
CA ALA A 243 -14.74 11.30 -34.22
C ALA A 243 -16.11 11.20 -34.89
N ARG A 244 -17.16 10.80 -34.16
CA ARG A 244 -18.53 10.79 -34.66
C ARG A 244 -19.13 12.20 -34.80
N ALA A 245 -18.80 13.11 -33.87
CA ALA A 245 -19.24 14.52 -33.95
C ALA A 245 -18.58 15.25 -35.13
N SER A 246 -17.32 14.95 -35.45
CA SER A 246 -16.64 15.54 -36.61
C SER A 246 -17.05 14.93 -37.95
N SER A 247 -17.58 13.70 -37.98
CA SER A 247 -18.07 13.06 -39.22
C SER A 247 -19.57 13.34 -39.51
N GLY A 248 -20.32 13.86 -38.54
CA GLY A 248 -21.73 14.22 -38.69
C GLY A 248 -21.99 15.66 -39.18
N ASN A 249 -20.94 16.44 -39.41
CA ASN A 249 -21.07 17.83 -39.84
C ASN A 249 -20.45 18.07 -41.25
N LYS A 250 -20.57 17.07 -42.13
CA LYS A 250 -20.30 17.17 -43.58
C LYS A 250 -21.56 16.91 -44.40
#